data_804a8147cb9b6e125265276ce48b6719
#
_entry.id   804a8147cb9b6e125265276ce48b6719
#
_cell.length_a   1.000
_cell.length_b   1.000
_cell.length_c   1.000
_cell.angle_alpha   90.00
_cell.angle_beta   90.00
_cell.angle_gamma   90.00
#
_symmetry.space_group_name_H-M   'P 1'
#
loop_
_entity.id
_entity.type
_entity.pdbx_description
1 polymer ?
#
loop_
_entity_poly.entity_id
_entity_poly.type
_entity_poly.pdbx_seq_one_letter_code
_entity_poly.pdbx_strand_id
1 'polypeptide(L)'
;ALIEKYKDKLNWVRLSKNRSLTPALIEKYIDKVNWDYLSRNPSLTPALIEKYKVKLDWEELSENPSLTPALIEKYKDKLSWGYLSENPSLTPALIEKYENNLNWTRLSKNPSLTPALIEKYKAKLNWDYLAENPALTPALIEEYKDKWDWDYLSKNPNLTPAIIRKYSDKWDWDYLSENPALTTSLIDEYINDTTQPIDWESLSENPNISLKAIKTARAAGHPLDMDKLS
;
A
#
# COMPACT_ATOMS: atom_id res chain seq x y z
N ALA A 1 -6.62 -9.44 29.66
CA ALA A 1 -6.97 -8.94 31.01
C ALA A 1 -7.98 -7.79 30.97
N LEU A 2 -7.75 -6.67 30.22
CA LEU A 2 -8.66 -5.51 30.21
C LEU A 2 -10.02 -5.81 29.58
N ILE A 3 -10.04 -6.51 28.43
CA ILE A 3 -11.29 -6.89 27.75
C ILE A 3 -12.18 -7.72 28.69
N GLU A 4 -11.59 -8.68 29.39
CA GLU A 4 -12.32 -9.50 30.38
C GLU A 4 -12.94 -8.68 31.50
N LYS A 5 -12.16 -7.74 32.05
CA LYS A 5 -12.56 -6.89 33.15
C LYS A 5 -13.72 -5.95 32.79
N TYR A 6 -13.75 -5.47 31.54
CA TYR A 6 -14.70 -4.43 31.12
C TYR A 6 -15.68 -4.90 30.04
N LYS A 7 -15.82 -6.21 29.80
CA LYS A 7 -16.60 -6.82 28.72
C LYS A 7 -18.01 -6.25 28.52
N ASP A 8 -18.70 -5.86 29.63
CA ASP A 8 -20.07 -5.36 29.59
C ASP A 8 -20.16 -3.83 29.39
N LYS A 9 -19.00 -3.14 29.44
CA LYS A 9 -18.87 -1.69 29.17
C LYS A 9 -18.20 -1.38 27.84
N LEU A 10 -17.72 -2.39 27.14
CA LEU A 10 -17.02 -2.20 25.87
C LEU A 10 -17.98 -1.99 24.71
N ASN A 11 -17.60 -1.10 23.79
CA ASN A 11 -18.25 -0.98 22.49
C ASN A 11 -17.74 -2.10 21.58
N TRP A 12 -18.48 -3.17 21.47
CA TRP A 12 -18.11 -4.36 20.69
C TRP A 12 -18.05 -4.10 19.18
N VAL A 13 -18.81 -3.11 18.66
CA VAL A 13 -18.71 -2.68 17.25
C VAL A 13 -17.31 -2.11 16.97
N ARG A 14 -16.82 -1.22 17.85
CA ARG A 14 -15.47 -0.68 17.73
C ARG A 14 -14.39 -1.73 17.98
N LEU A 15 -14.63 -2.61 18.94
CA LEU A 15 -13.68 -3.67 19.28
C LEU A 15 -13.52 -4.68 18.13
N SER A 16 -14.59 -4.96 17.38
CA SER A 16 -14.55 -5.84 16.22
C SER A 16 -13.62 -5.34 15.09
N LYS A 17 -13.34 -4.02 15.06
CA LYS A 17 -12.33 -3.41 14.17
C LYS A 17 -10.89 -3.52 14.70
N ASN A 18 -10.74 -3.79 16.00
CA ASN A 18 -9.45 -3.69 16.66
C ASN A 18 -8.59 -4.94 16.38
N ARG A 19 -7.40 -4.73 15.84
CA ARG A 19 -6.42 -5.79 15.52
C ARG A 19 -5.90 -6.53 16.77
N SER A 20 -6.12 -5.97 17.98
CA SER A 20 -5.77 -6.63 19.24
C SER A 20 -6.80 -7.69 19.67
N LEU A 21 -7.91 -7.83 18.95
CA LEU A 21 -8.91 -8.86 19.22
C LEU A 21 -8.35 -10.22 18.77
N THR A 22 -7.95 -11.03 19.73
CA THR A 22 -7.36 -12.34 19.43
C THR A 22 -8.41 -13.37 18.99
N PRO A 23 -8.04 -14.41 18.25
CA PRO A 23 -8.92 -15.52 17.87
C PRO A 23 -9.68 -16.11 19.07
N ALA A 24 -9.01 -16.31 20.20
CA ALA A 24 -9.63 -16.83 21.42
C ALA A 24 -10.68 -15.88 22.00
N LEU A 25 -10.47 -14.56 21.91
CA LEU A 25 -11.45 -13.58 22.35
C LEU A 25 -12.64 -13.49 21.40
N ILE A 26 -12.41 -13.64 20.10
CA ILE A 26 -13.47 -13.73 19.08
C ILE A 26 -14.39 -14.92 19.42
N GLU A 27 -13.84 -16.09 19.63
CA GLU A 27 -14.63 -17.29 19.98
C GLU A 27 -15.37 -17.14 21.30
N LYS A 28 -14.69 -16.61 22.31
CA LYS A 28 -15.29 -16.43 23.64
C LYS A 28 -16.47 -15.45 23.65
N TYR A 29 -16.43 -14.43 22.80
CA TYR A 29 -17.43 -13.36 22.76
C TYR A 29 -18.17 -13.31 21.42
N ILE A 30 -18.35 -14.46 20.82
CA ILE A 30 -18.89 -14.62 19.46
C ILE A 30 -20.28 -13.98 19.28
N ASP A 31 -21.07 -13.90 20.33
CA ASP A 31 -22.42 -13.31 20.31
C ASP A 31 -22.41 -11.77 20.50
N LYS A 32 -21.25 -11.19 20.85
CA LYS A 32 -21.08 -9.75 21.07
C LYS A 32 -20.37 -9.03 19.89
N VAL A 33 -19.61 -9.76 19.07
CA VAL A 33 -18.89 -9.18 17.94
C VAL A 33 -19.84 -8.74 16.82
N ASN A 34 -19.44 -7.65 16.13
CA ASN A 34 -20.11 -7.24 14.90
C ASN A 34 -19.41 -7.93 13.71
N TRP A 35 -20.16 -8.71 12.97
CA TRP A 35 -19.63 -9.56 11.91
C TRP A 35 -19.18 -8.79 10.66
N ASP A 36 -19.83 -7.67 10.31
CA ASP A 36 -19.43 -6.85 9.17
C ASP A 36 -18.00 -6.34 9.37
N TYR A 37 -17.73 -5.76 10.56
CA TYR A 37 -16.39 -5.27 10.87
C TYR A 37 -15.38 -6.39 11.16
N LEU A 38 -15.84 -7.49 11.75
CA LEU A 38 -14.97 -8.62 12.00
C LEU A 38 -14.52 -9.28 10.69
N SER A 39 -15.36 -9.27 9.65
CA SER A 39 -15.02 -9.84 8.34
C SER A 39 -13.79 -9.19 7.72
N ARG A 40 -13.54 -7.89 7.96
CA ARG A 40 -12.30 -7.19 7.57
C ARG A 40 -11.15 -7.35 8.56
N ASN A 41 -11.40 -7.88 9.76
CA ASN A 41 -10.39 -7.89 10.80
C ASN A 41 -9.31 -8.96 10.52
N PRO A 42 -8.01 -8.60 10.46
CA PRO A 42 -6.93 -9.55 10.19
C PRO A 42 -6.73 -10.59 11.29
N SER A 43 -7.40 -10.44 12.45
CA SER A 43 -7.40 -11.45 13.51
C SER A 43 -8.31 -12.65 13.19
N LEU A 44 -9.14 -12.56 12.13
CA LEU A 44 -9.86 -13.71 11.60
C LEU A 44 -8.88 -14.68 10.96
N THR A 45 -8.68 -15.83 11.62
CA THR A 45 -7.87 -16.91 11.04
C THR A 45 -8.64 -17.69 9.96
N PRO A 46 -7.95 -18.39 9.05
CA PRO A 46 -8.61 -19.29 8.10
C PRO A 46 -9.56 -20.29 8.76
N ALA A 47 -9.22 -20.80 9.94
CA ALA A 47 -10.08 -21.71 10.71
C ALA A 47 -11.38 -21.04 11.19
N LEU A 48 -11.30 -19.77 11.65
CA LEU A 48 -12.47 -18.99 12.05
C LEU A 48 -13.36 -18.66 10.86
N ILE A 49 -12.75 -18.32 9.70
CA ILE A 49 -13.48 -18.10 8.45
C ILE A 49 -14.31 -19.34 8.09
N GLU A 50 -13.70 -20.50 8.11
CA GLU A 50 -14.41 -21.77 7.83
C GLU A 50 -15.52 -22.05 8.84
N LYS A 51 -15.22 -21.87 10.13
CA LYS A 51 -16.16 -22.15 11.23
C LYS A 51 -17.40 -21.26 11.19
N TYR A 52 -17.20 -19.98 10.87
CA TYR A 52 -18.25 -18.96 10.95
C TYR A 52 -18.70 -18.41 9.59
N LYS A 53 -18.44 -19.11 8.51
CA LYS A 53 -18.71 -18.70 7.11
C LYS A 53 -20.15 -18.24 6.83
N VAL A 54 -21.13 -18.66 7.62
CA VAL A 54 -22.55 -18.26 7.45
C VAL A 54 -22.86 -16.89 8.10
N LYS A 55 -21.98 -16.41 8.96
CA LYS A 55 -22.11 -15.10 9.66
C LYS A 55 -21.28 -13.99 9.02
N LEU A 56 -20.31 -14.35 8.16
CA LEU A 56 -19.37 -13.41 7.55
C LEU A 56 -20.04 -12.62 6.44
N ASP A 57 -19.71 -11.34 6.35
CA ASP A 57 -19.90 -10.53 5.17
C ASP A 57 -18.80 -10.86 4.16
N TRP A 58 -19.17 -11.45 3.02
CA TRP A 58 -18.23 -11.92 2.00
C TRP A 58 -17.63 -10.80 1.18
N GLU A 59 -18.34 -9.66 1.04
CA GLU A 59 -17.81 -8.48 0.40
C GLU A 59 -16.67 -7.89 1.24
N GLU A 60 -16.92 -7.67 2.53
CA GLU A 60 -15.93 -7.21 3.49
C GLU A 60 -14.76 -8.21 3.66
N LEU A 61 -15.06 -9.50 3.66
CA LEU A 61 -14.05 -10.57 3.75
C LEU A 61 -13.12 -10.58 2.54
N SER A 62 -13.60 -10.14 1.36
CA SER A 62 -12.77 -10.11 0.15
C SER A 62 -11.54 -9.20 0.27
N GLU A 63 -11.58 -8.21 1.17
CA GLU A 63 -10.42 -7.35 1.50
C GLU A 63 -9.54 -7.93 2.62
N ASN A 64 -9.98 -9.00 3.29
CA ASN A 64 -9.27 -9.50 4.47
C ASN A 64 -7.95 -10.19 4.09
N PRO A 65 -6.80 -9.74 4.63
CA PRO A 65 -5.49 -10.34 4.32
C PRO A 65 -5.31 -11.75 4.87
N SER A 66 -6.24 -12.25 5.71
CA SER A 66 -6.23 -13.62 6.23
C SER A 66 -6.83 -14.62 5.25
N LEU A 67 -7.40 -14.17 4.13
CA LEU A 67 -7.76 -15.07 3.04
C LEU A 67 -6.51 -15.81 2.55
N THR A 68 -6.68 -17.10 2.30
CA THR A 68 -5.64 -17.90 1.66
C THR A 68 -6.04 -18.22 0.23
N PRO A 69 -5.09 -18.54 -0.66
CA PRO A 69 -5.41 -19.00 -2.02
C PRO A 69 -6.44 -20.14 -2.04
N ALA A 70 -6.34 -21.07 -1.08
CA ALA A 70 -7.29 -22.18 -0.96
C ALA A 70 -8.72 -21.73 -0.59
N LEU A 71 -8.84 -20.70 0.30
CA LEU A 71 -10.15 -20.12 0.65
C LEU A 71 -10.72 -19.32 -0.53
N ILE A 72 -9.89 -18.61 -1.27
CA ILE A 72 -10.31 -17.89 -2.48
C ILE A 72 -10.88 -18.87 -3.49
N GLU A 73 -10.18 -19.96 -3.79
CA GLU A 73 -10.66 -21.00 -4.70
C GLU A 73 -11.97 -21.62 -4.22
N LYS A 74 -12.05 -21.95 -2.94
CA LYS A 74 -13.22 -22.61 -2.35
C LYS A 74 -14.47 -21.75 -2.37
N TYR A 75 -14.31 -20.43 -2.17
CA TYR A 75 -15.40 -19.48 -1.99
C TYR A 75 -15.50 -18.44 -3.10
N LYS A 76 -14.89 -18.68 -4.25
CA LYS A 76 -14.81 -17.76 -5.39
C LYS A 76 -16.15 -17.16 -5.82
N ASP A 77 -17.24 -17.93 -5.67
CA ASP A 77 -18.59 -17.51 -6.08
C ASP A 77 -19.29 -16.62 -5.04
N LYS A 78 -18.69 -16.47 -3.84
CA LYS A 78 -19.19 -15.63 -2.76
C LYS A 78 -18.37 -14.34 -2.60
N LEU A 79 -17.11 -14.37 -3.01
CA LEU A 79 -16.19 -13.26 -2.88
C LEU A 79 -16.49 -12.16 -3.92
N SER A 80 -16.32 -10.92 -3.51
CA SER A 80 -16.36 -9.76 -4.41
C SER A 80 -15.02 -9.64 -5.13
N TRP A 81 -14.98 -9.97 -6.41
CA TRP A 81 -13.77 -9.89 -7.21
C TRP A 81 -13.24 -8.46 -7.35
N GLY A 82 -14.13 -7.45 -7.25
CA GLY A 82 -13.72 -6.05 -7.21
C GLY A 82 -12.78 -5.74 -6.04
N TYR A 83 -13.17 -6.14 -4.84
CA TYR A 83 -12.34 -5.97 -3.64
C TYR A 83 -11.17 -6.94 -3.59
N LEU A 84 -11.39 -8.19 -4.00
CA LEU A 84 -10.36 -9.21 -4.04
C LEU A 84 -9.19 -8.83 -4.96
N SER A 85 -9.44 -8.01 -5.99
CA SER A 85 -8.40 -7.55 -6.91
C SER A 85 -7.27 -6.76 -6.23
N GLU A 86 -7.55 -6.10 -5.10
CA GLU A 86 -6.52 -5.42 -4.28
C GLU A 86 -5.93 -6.34 -3.18
N ASN A 87 -6.51 -7.53 -2.96
CA ASN A 87 -6.10 -8.37 -1.85
C ASN A 87 -4.72 -9.02 -2.13
N PRO A 88 -3.75 -8.88 -1.20
CA PRO A 88 -2.40 -9.43 -1.38
C PRO A 88 -2.35 -10.96 -1.41
N SER A 89 -3.43 -11.65 -1.03
CA SER A 89 -3.54 -13.11 -1.10
C SER A 89 -3.83 -13.63 -2.50
N LEU A 90 -4.11 -12.74 -3.47
CA LEU A 90 -4.22 -13.08 -4.89
C LEU A 90 -2.83 -13.40 -5.41
N THR A 91 -2.57 -14.69 -5.64
CA THR A 91 -1.31 -15.13 -6.24
C THR A 91 -1.28 -14.88 -7.75
N PRO A 92 -0.09 -14.81 -8.39
CA PRO A 92 0.02 -14.74 -9.85
C PRO A 92 -0.82 -15.80 -10.58
N ALA A 93 -0.83 -17.03 -10.09
CA ALA A 93 -1.64 -18.11 -10.68
C ALA A 93 -3.16 -17.85 -10.59
N LEU A 94 -3.64 -17.26 -9.49
CA LEU A 94 -5.05 -16.88 -9.35
C LEU A 94 -5.41 -15.69 -10.26
N ILE A 95 -4.50 -14.73 -10.41
CA ILE A 95 -4.68 -13.61 -11.33
C ILE A 95 -4.86 -14.12 -12.77
N GLU A 96 -4.01 -15.05 -13.20
CA GLU A 96 -4.12 -15.64 -14.53
C GLU A 96 -5.39 -16.48 -14.71
N LYS A 97 -5.71 -17.29 -13.70
CA LYS A 97 -6.87 -18.18 -13.75
C LYS A 97 -8.20 -17.43 -13.80
N TYR A 98 -8.29 -16.32 -13.11
CA TYR A 98 -9.53 -15.55 -12.95
C TYR A 98 -9.48 -14.17 -13.62
N GLU A 99 -8.69 -14.02 -14.67
CA GLU A 99 -8.44 -12.74 -15.36
C GLU A 99 -9.71 -12.00 -15.81
N ASN A 100 -10.80 -12.74 -16.10
CA ASN A 100 -12.06 -12.18 -16.55
C ASN A 100 -12.97 -11.69 -15.40
N ASN A 101 -12.64 -12.03 -14.16
CA ASN A 101 -13.38 -11.63 -12.97
C ASN A 101 -12.79 -10.37 -12.31
N LEU A 102 -11.50 -10.08 -12.59
CA LEU A 102 -10.74 -9.06 -11.90
C LEU A 102 -11.11 -7.64 -12.32
N ASN A 103 -11.10 -6.74 -11.36
CA ASN A 103 -11.07 -5.31 -11.61
C ASN A 103 -9.62 -4.87 -11.85
N TRP A 104 -9.26 -4.64 -13.10
CA TRP A 104 -7.89 -4.33 -13.52
C TRP A 104 -7.37 -3.00 -12.98
N THR A 105 -8.25 -2.01 -12.80
CA THR A 105 -7.89 -0.73 -12.16
C THR A 105 -7.43 -0.95 -10.73
N ARG A 106 -8.17 -1.74 -9.96
CA ARG A 106 -7.81 -2.08 -8.59
C ARG A 106 -6.59 -3.01 -8.54
N LEU A 107 -6.52 -3.99 -9.45
CA LEU A 107 -5.40 -4.91 -9.55
C LEU A 107 -4.08 -4.18 -9.82
N SER A 108 -4.11 -3.04 -10.52
CA SER A 108 -2.91 -2.24 -10.78
C SER A 108 -2.18 -1.79 -9.51
N LYS A 109 -2.88 -1.73 -8.37
CA LYS A 109 -2.30 -1.45 -7.04
C LYS A 109 -1.82 -2.70 -6.31
N ASN A 110 -2.19 -3.90 -6.80
CA ASN A 110 -1.94 -5.13 -6.05
C ASN A 110 -0.45 -5.48 -5.99
N PRO A 111 0.14 -5.66 -4.79
CA PRO A 111 1.56 -5.98 -4.64
C PRO A 111 1.94 -7.37 -5.17
N SER A 112 0.96 -8.23 -5.47
CA SER A 112 1.18 -9.56 -6.06
C SER A 112 1.41 -9.53 -7.57
N LEU A 113 1.27 -8.35 -8.23
CA LEU A 113 1.71 -8.20 -9.61
C LEU A 113 3.20 -8.50 -9.71
N THR A 114 3.56 -9.19 -10.78
CA THR A 114 4.96 -9.42 -11.15
C THR A 114 5.28 -8.68 -12.44
N PRO A 115 6.56 -8.39 -12.72
CA PRO A 115 6.94 -7.82 -14.02
C PRO A 115 6.37 -8.58 -15.21
N ALA A 116 6.34 -9.90 -15.16
CA ALA A 116 5.76 -10.75 -16.20
C ALA A 116 4.25 -10.56 -16.38
N LEU A 117 3.50 -10.40 -15.27
CA LEU A 117 2.06 -10.10 -15.33
C LEU A 117 1.79 -8.69 -15.86
N ILE A 118 2.63 -7.72 -15.48
CA ILE A 118 2.56 -6.35 -16.00
C ILE A 118 2.72 -6.37 -17.52
N GLU A 119 3.74 -7.05 -18.03
CA GLU A 119 3.96 -7.20 -19.48
C GLU A 119 2.77 -7.89 -20.18
N LYS A 120 2.32 -9.00 -19.60
CA LYS A 120 1.22 -9.79 -20.18
C LYS A 120 -0.08 -9.00 -20.27
N TYR A 121 -0.38 -8.19 -19.26
CA TYR A 121 -1.67 -7.51 -19.11
C TYR A 121 -1.62 -5.99 -19.22
N LYS A 122 -0.54 -5.43 -19.74
CA LYS A 122 -0.30 -3.97 -19.87
C LYS A 122 -1.44 -3.18 -20.53
N ALA A 123 -2.21 -3.81 -21.41
CA ALA A 123 -3.36 -3.19 -22.07
C ALA A 123 -4.60 -3.07 -21.18
N LYS A 124 -4.65 -3.85 -20.07
CA LYS A 124 -5.78 -3.86 -19.12
C LYS A 124 -5.48 -3.04 -17.86
N LEU A 125 -4.21 -2.82 -17.53
CA LEU A 125 -3.78 -2.12 -16.31
C LEU A 125 -4.00 -0.62 -16.41
N ASN A 126 -4.31 0.00 -15.27
CA ASN A 126 -4.32 1.44 -15.12
C ASN A 126 -2.90 1.91 -14.79
N TRP A 127 -2.33 2.75 -15.64
CA TRP A 127 -0.94 3.17 -15.56
C TRP A 127 -0.67 4.13 -14.40
N ASP A 128 -1.64 4.98 -14.02
CA ASP A 128 -1.50 5.91 -12.89
C ASP A 128 -1.34 5.13 -11.57
N TYR A 129 -2.18 4.13 -11.36
CA TYR A 129 -2.07 3.28 -10.19
C TYR A 129 -0.88 2.32 -10.24
N LEU A 130 -0.50 1.88 -11.43
CA LEU A 130 0.68 1.05 -11.60
C LEU A 130 1.97 1.84 -11.31
N ALA A 131 1.99 3.15 -11.56
CA ALA A 131 3.14 4.01 -11.28
C ALA A 131 3.58 3.94 -9.81
N GLU A 132 2.65 3.81 -8.87
CA GLU A 132 2.94 3.65 -7.44
C GLU A 132 3.21 2.19 -7.02
N ASN A 133 3.03 1.20 -7.92
CA ASN A 133 3.10 -0.21 -7.57
C ASN A 133 4.55 -0.65 -7.28
N PRO A 134 4.81 -1.32 -6.13
CA PRO A 134 6.14 -1.82 -5.80
C PRO A 134 6.66 -2.94 -6.71
N ALA A 135 5.83 -3.49 -7.59
CA ALA A 135 6.28 -4.46 -8.59
C ALA A 135 7.03 -3.83 -9.78
N LEU A 136 6.99 -2.49 -9.93
CA LEU A 136 7.73 -1.82 -10.99
C LEU A 136 9.23 -1.99 -10.79
N THR A 137 9.88 -2.41 -11.87
CA THR A 137 11.34 -2.45 -11.94
C THR A 137 11.87 -1.24 -12.70
N PRO A 138 13.14 -0.85 -12.47
CA PRO A 138 13.80 0.18 -13.27
C PRO A 138 13.69 -0.06 -14.78
N ALA A 139 13.77 -1.32 -15.23
CA ALA A 139 13.63 -1.69 -16.64
C ALA A 139 12.24 -1.37 -17.19
N LEU A 140 11.16 -1.68 -16.43
CA LEU A 140 9.78 -1.33 -16.83
C LEU A 140 9.56 0.18 -16.86
N ILE A 141 10.14 0.92 -15.90
CA ILE A 141 10.06 2.38 -15.89
C ILE A 141 10.67 2.96 -17.16
N GLU A 142 11.85 2.48 -17.56
CA GLU A 142 12.52 2.89 -18.79
C GLU A 142 11.76 2.49 -20.06
N GLU A 143 11.28 1.26 -20.11
CA GLU A 143 10.58 0.72 -21.29
C GLU A 143 9.30 1.49 -21.60
N TYR A 144 8.56 1.88 -20.54
CA TYR A 144 7.27 2.56 -20.67
C TYR A 144 7.30 4.04 -20.28
N LYS A 145 8.46 4.70 -20.39
CA LYS A 145 8.69 6.10 -19.96
C LYS A 145 7.66 7.10 -20.50
N ASP A 146 7.07 6.86 -21.66
CA ASP A 146 6.11 7.73 -22.32
C ASP A 146 4.64 7.47 -21.86
N LYS A 147 4.44 6.47 -21.00
CA LYS A 147 3.11 6.12 -20.46
C LYS A 147 2.90 6.55 -19.03
N TRP A 148 3.98 6.87 -18.30
CA TRP A 148 3.87 7.23 -16.88
C TRP A 148 3.31 8.63 -16.71
N ASP A 149 2.38 8.76 -15.76
CA ASP A 149 2.18 10.00 -15.05
C ASP A 149 3.31 10.14 -14.04
N TRP A 150 4.18 11.14 -14.25
CA TRP A 150 5.41 11.33 -13.48
C TRP A 150 5.14 11.80 -12.05
N ASP A 151 3.99 12.45 -11.79
CA ASP A 151 3.57 12.85 -10.44
C ASP A 151 3.31 11.60 -9.59
N TYR A 152 2.55 10.62 -10.15
CA TYR A 152 2.35 9.34 -9.47
C TYR A 152 3.63 8.53 -9.38
N LEU A 153 4.45 8.52 -10.42
CA LEU A 153 5.72 7.78 -10.42
C LEU A 153 6.71 8.34 -9.39
N SER A 154 6.66 9.65 -9.08
CA SER A 154 7.49 10.29 -8.06
C SER A 154 7.30 9.69 -6.66
N LYS A 155 6.17 9.00 -6.42
CA LYS A 155 5.87 8.29 -5.16
C LYS A 155 6.39 6.86 -5.14
N ASN A 156 6.90 6.34 -6.26
CA ASN A 156 7.28 4.92 -6.34
C ASN A 156 8.50 4.61 -5.46
N PRO A 157 8.40 3.62 -4.55
CA PRO A 157 9.49 3.31 -3.62
C PRO A 157 10.71 2.64 -4.30
N ASN A 158 10.57 2.17 -5.54
CA ASN A 158 11.62 1.45 -6.26
C ASN A 158 12.39 2.31 -7.26
N LEU A 159 12.21 3.64 -7.19
CA LEU A 159 13.05 4.56 -7.95
C LEU A 159 14.52 4.36 -7.56
N THR A 160 15.40 4.44 -8.56
CA THR A 160 16.84 4.37 -8.33
C THR A 160 17.49 5.75 -8.54
N PRO A 161 18.64 6.02 -7.91
CA PRO A 161 19.39 7.25 -8.16
C PRO A 161 19.68 7.49 -9.64
N ALA A 162 19.91 6.44 -10.42
CA ALA A 162 20.15 6.55 -11.85
C ALA A 162 18.91 7.05 -12.61
N ILE A 163 17.72 6.54 -12.28
CA ILE A 163 16.46 6.98 -12.89
C ILE A 163 16.12 8.40 -12.46
N ILE A 164 16.30 8.73 -11.18
CA ILE A 164 16.04 10.07 -10.65
C ILE A 164 16.87 11.10 -11.40
N ARG A 165 18.18 10.87 -11.57
CA ARG A 165 19.05 11.77 -12.34
C ARG A 165 18.69 11.86 -13.82
N LYS A 166 18.38 10.70 -14.43
CA LYS A 166 18.10 10.62 -15.87
C LYS A 166 16.86 11.41 -16.30
N TYR A 167 15.87 11.49 -15.45
CA TYR A 167 14.58 12.13 -15.71
C TYR A 167 14.32 13.29 -14.76
N SER A 168 15.36 13.97 -14.33
CA SER A 168 15.32 15.02 -13.32
C SER A 168 14.34 16.16 -13.62
N ASP A 169 14.08 16.43 -14.89
CA ASP A 169 13.15 17.43 -15.40
C ASP A 169 11.68 17.00 -15.41
N LYS A 170 11.37 15.75 -15.04
CA LYS A 170 10.02 15.18 -15.12
C LYS A 170 9.35 14.93 -13.76
N TRP A 171 10.14 14.89 -12.69
CA TRP A 171 9.62 14.57 -11.36
C TRP A 171 8.76 15.69 -10.78
N ASP A 172 7.69 15.30 -10.10
CA ASP A 172 7.07 16.14 -9.10
C ASP A 172 7.95 16.15 -7.84
N TRP A 173 8.60 17.28 -7.60
CA TRP A 173 9.57 17.43 -6.50
C TRP A 173 8.93 17.48 -5.14
N ASP A 174 7.64 17.85 -5.03
CA ASP A 174 6.91 17.80 -3.76
C ASP A 174 6.85 16.33 -3.31
N TYR A 175 6.41 15.42 -4.18
CA TYR A 175 6.36 13.99 -3.88
C TYR A 175 7.74 13.31 -3.84
N LEU A 176 8.64 13.68 -4.72
CA LEU A 176 9.97 13.07 -4.73
C LEU A 176 10.78 13.44 -3.48
N SER A 177 10.58 14.65 -2.93
CA SER A 177 11.27 15.09 -1.72
C SER A 177 10.92 14.25 -0.49
N GLU A 178 9.68 13.76 -0.37
CA GLU A 178 9.26 12.80 0.67
C GLU A 178 9.78 11.37 0.40
N ASN A 179 10.08 11.05 -0.85
CA ASN A 179 10.30 9.66 -1.26
C ASN A 179 11.63 9.11 -0.69
N PRO A 180 11.62 7.94 -0.01
CA PRO A 180 12.84 7.32 0.52
C PRO A 180 13.85 6.91 -0.57
N ALA A 181 13.45 6.86 -1.85
CA ALA A 181 14.36 6.65 -2.96
C ALA A 181 15.30 7.86 -3.20
N LEU A 182 14.92 9.06 -2.73
CA LEU A 182 15.79 10.24 -2.70
C LEU A 182 16.77 10.08 -1.55
N THR A 183 17.90 9.44 -1.85
CA THR A 183 18.94 9.14 -0.86
C THR A 183 19.66 10.38 -0.35
N THR A 184 20.30 10.29 0.81
CA THR A 184 21.12 11.38 1.37
C THR A 184 22.08 11.98 0.34
N SER A 185 22.73 11.15 -0.49
CA SER A 185 23.64 11.62 -1.54
C SER A 185 22.94 12.44 -2.62
N LEU A 186 21.73 12.05 -3.03
CA LEU A 186 20.93 12.81 -3.98
C LEU A 186 20.42 14.11 -3.38
N ILE A 187 19.96 14.08 -2.13
CA ILE A 187 19.56 15.29 -1.39
C ILE A 187 20.72 16.29 -1.40
N ASP A 188 21.92 15.86 -1.02
CA ASP A 188 23.11 16.71 -0.97
C ASP A 188 23.57 17.22 -2.36
N GLU A 189 23.21 16.51 -3.43
CA GLU A 189 23.44 16.93 -4.81
C GLU A 189 22.45 18.04 -5.23
N TYR A 190 21.16 17.87 -4.92
CA TYR A 190 20.09 18.75 -5.39
C TYR A 190 19.78 19.95 -4.47
N ILE A 191 20.25 19.99 -3.22
CA ILE A 191 19.90 21.07 -2.28
C ILE A 191 20.33 22.49 -2.73
N ASN A 192 21.23 22.59 -3.71
CA ASN A 192 21.65 23.87 -4.27
C ASN A 192 21.28 24.02 -5.75
N ASP A 193 20.52 23.07 -6.30
CA ASP A 193 20.08 23.13 -7.70
C ASP A 193 18.79 23.94 -7.79
N THR A 194 18.90 25.13 -8.38
CA THR A 194 17.73 26.02 -8.58
C THR A 194 16.84 25.60 -9.74
N THR A 195 17.29 24.68 -10.58
CA THR A 195 16.51 24.17 -11.73
C THR A 195 15.64 23.01 -11.34
N GLN A 196 15.91 22.40 -10.17
CA GLN A 196 15.22 21.22 -9.65
C GLN A 196 14.98 21.43 -8.15
N PRO A 197 13.96 22.22 -7.82
CA PRO A 197 13.76 22.66 -6.45
C PRO A 197 13.25 21.51 -5.59
N ILE A 198 14.09 21.08 -4.65
CA ILE A 198 13.62 20.28 -3.51
C ILE A 198 12.51 21.05 -2.79
N ASP A 199 11.39 20.40 -2.55
CA ASP A 199 10.40 20.91 -1.60
C ASP A 199 10.89 20.66 -0.16
N TRP A 200 11.17 21.75 0.55
CA TRP A 200 11.79 21.68 1.87
C TRP A 200 10.83 21.21 2.96
N GLU A 201 9.52 21.48 2.83
CA GLU A 201 8.51 21.02 3.76
C GLU A 201 8.37 19.50 3.64
N SER A 202 8.18 19.02 2.41
CA SER A 202 8.10 17.57 2.09
C SER A 202 9.39 16.83 2.43
N LEU A 203 10.57 17.45 2.23
CA LEU A 203 11.85 16.85 2.60
C LEU A 203 11.97 16.60 4.11
N SER A 204 11.25 17.33 4.95
CA SER A 204 11.22 17.09 6.39
C SER A 204 10.64 15.71 6.77
N GLU A 205 9.85 15.09 5.86
CA GLU A 205 9.31 13.74 6.02
C GLU A 205 10.25 12.65 5.50
N ASN A 206 11.28 13.04 4.74
CA ASN A 206 12.19 12.08 4.13
C ASN A 206 13.13 11.45 5.17
N PRO A 207 13.15 10.11 5.33
CA PRO A 207 14.00 9.45 6.32
C PRO A 207 15.51 9.61 6.04
N ASN A 208 15.88 10.05 4.83
CA ASN A 208 17.27 10.23 4.40
C ASN A 208 17.75 11.69 4.48
N ILE A 209 16.96 12.59 5.07
CA ILE A 209 17.37 14.00 5.19
C ILE A 209 18.70 14.11 5.92
N SER A 210 19.64 14.87 5.35
CA SER A 210 20.99 15.04 5.90
C SER A 210 21.10 16.22 6.85
N LEU A 211 22.04 16.15 7.79
CA LEU A 211 22.40 17.31 8.61
C LEU A 211 22.88 18.51 7.76
N LYS A 212 23.48 18.22 6.59
CA LYS A 212 23.88 19.26 5.64
C LYS A 212 22.65 19.94 5.05
N ALA A 213 21.64 19.18 4.61
CA ALA A 213 20.38 19.73 4.10
C ALA A 213 19.68 20.60 5.16
N ILE A 214 19.56 20.11 6.40
CA ILE A 214 18.96 20.87 7.51
C ILE A 214 19.69 22.20 7.76
N LYS A 215 21.03 22.20 7.75
CA LYS A 215 21.83 23.43 7.91
C LYS A 215 21.63 24.38 6.75
N THR A 216 21.60 23.88 5.52
CA THR A 216 21.37 24.68 4.31
C THR A 216 19.99 25.34 4.35
N ALA A 217 18.93 24.55 4.65
CA ALA A 217 17.58 25.09 4.78
C ALA A 217 17.51 26.23 5.83
N ARG A 218 18.06 26.01 7.03
CA ARG A 218 18.07 27.02 8.09
C ARG A 218 18.81 28.27 7.69
N ALA A 219 19.95 28.14 7.03
CA ALA A 219 20.76 29.28 6.58
C ALA A 219 20.05 30.12 5.51
N ALA A 220 19.29 29.49 4.66
CA ALA A 220 18.52 30.11 3.57
C ALA A 220 17.10 30.54 3.98
N GLY A 221 16.64 30.18 5.20
CA GLY A 221 15.30 30.51 5.69
C GLY A 221 14.18 29.66 5.04
N HIS A 222 14.54 28.48 4.55
CA HIS A 222 13.55 27.55 4.00
C HIS A 222 12.69 26.91 5.11
N PRO A 223 11.40 26.64 4.86
CA PRO A 223 10.52 26.01 5.83
C PRO A 223 10.95 24.55 6.06
N LEU A 224 11.12 24.17 7.32
CA LEU A 224 11.29 22.79 7.74
C LEU A 224 10.27 22.49 8.83
N ASP A 225 9.58 21.36 8.70
CA ASP A 225 8.73 20.85 9.79
C ASP A 225 9.60 20.15 10.84
N MET A 226 9.90 20.88 11.91
CA MET A 226 10.80 20.41 12.96
C MET A 226 10.21 19.24 13.79
N ASP A 227 8.88 19.10 13.80
CA ASP A 227 8.21 18.02 14.54
C ASP A 227 8.40 16.67 13.83
N LYS A 228 8.64 16.69 12.52
CA LYS A 228 8.91 15.51 11.69
C LYS A 228 10.39 15.09 11.64
N LEU A 229 11.29 15.94 12.12
CA LEU A 229 12.74 15.69 12.15
C LEU A 229 13.22 14.97 13.42
N SER A 230 12.32 14.54 14.29
CA SER A 230 12.63 13.92 15.60
C SER A 230 12.71 12.39 15.55
#